data_a9c17f7a843bc1e57a7ee2b8eb1bbb56
#
_entry.id   a9c17f7a843bc1e57a7ee2b8eb1bbb56
#
_cell.length_a   1.000
_cell.length_b   1.000
_cell.length_c   1.000
_cell.angle_alpha   90.00
_cell.angle_beta   90.00
_cell.angle_gamma   90.00
#
_symmetry.space_group_name_H-M   'P 1'
#
loop_
_entity.id
_entity.type
_entity.pdbx_description
1 polymer ?
#
loop_
_entity_poly.entity_id
_entity_poly.type
_entity_poly.pdbx_seq_one_letter_code
_entity_poly.pdbx_strand_id
1 'polypeptide(L)'
;MPTDPDSRLRGNDEAILLAEGQKSAVTEYYLNNGEWPKDNTSAGVASASDIKGKYVKSVTVAKGVVTAQMKPDGVNNEIQDKRLSLWAKRENGSVKWFCGQPVTRNANDDAVTADGNNKIDTKHLPSTCRDTSSAGK
;
A
#
# COMPACT_ATOMS: atom_id res chain seq x y z
N MET A 1 3.44 16.10 -22.60
CA MET A 1 4.42 15.05 -22.88
C MET A 1 3.73 13.70 -22.93
N PRO A 2 3.87 12.97 -24.01
CA PRO A 2 3.24 11.67 -24.05
C PRO A 2 3.85 10.75 -23.02
N THR A 3 3.01 9.99 -22.33
CA THR A 3 3.50 9.03 -21.38
C THR A 3 4.00 7.78 -22.11
N ASP A 4 5.10 7.25 -21.62
CA ASP A 4 5.68 6.00 -22.07
C ASP A 4 4.65 4.88 -21.83
N PRO A 5 4.39 3.99 -22.82
CA PRO A 5 3.48 2.86 -22.59
C PRO A 5 3.83 2.02 -21.37
N ASP A 6 5.12 1.98 -21.00
CA ASP A 6 5.58 1.22 -19.85
C ASP A 6 5.49 2.00 -18.54
N SER A 7 5.07 3.27 -18.56
CA SER A 7 5.02 4.09 -17.35
C SER A 7 4.04 3.57 -16.32
N ARG A 8 3.01 2.82 -16.74
CA ARG A 8 2.08 2.17 -15.81
C ARG A 8 2.81 1.14 -14.96
N LEU A 9 3.60 0.29 -15.61
CA LEU A 9 4.37 -0.75 -14.93
C LEU A 9 5.40 -0.13 -13.99
N ARG A 10 6.13 0.88 -14.47
CA ARG A 10 7.14 1.55 -13.65
C ARG A 10 6.51 2.27 -12.46
N GLY A 11 5.38 2.93 -12.69
CA GLY A 11 4.66 3.61 -11.62
C GLY A 11 4.18 2.64 -10.55
N ASN A 12 3.60 1.53 -10.96
CA ASN A 12 3.14 0.50 -10.04
C ASN A 12 4.30 -0.16 -9.31
N ASP A 13 5.40 -0.46 -10.01
CA ASP A 13 6.59 -1.04 -9.39
C ASP A 13 7.18 -0.11 -8.34
N GLU A 14 7.26 1.19 -8.64
CA GLU A 14 7.74 2.17 -7.68
C GLU A 14 6.82 2.23 -6.45
N ALA A 15 5.51 2.25 -6.67
CA ALA A 15 4.54 2.30 -5.58
C ALA A 15 4.67 1.08 -4.67
N ILE A 16 4.77 -0.10 -5.26
CA ILE A 16 4.93 -1.34 -4.50
C ILE A 16 6.24 -1.30 -3.72
N LEU A 17 7.33 -0.88 -4.35
CA LEU A 17 8.64 -0.82 -3.71
C LEU A 17 8.64 0.15 -2.53
N LEU A 18 8.07 1.34 -2.70
CA LEU A 18 7.99 2.32 -1.62
C LEU A 18 7.09 1.84 -0.48
N ALA A 19 5.99 1.18 -0.80
CA ALA A 19 5.12 0.60 0.21
C ALA A 19 5.83 -0.54 0.95
N GLU A 20 6.55 -1.39 0.24
CA GLU A 20 7.32 -2.48 0.84
C GLU A 20 8.37 -1.97 1.81
N GLY A 21 8.92 -0.79 1.57
CA GLY A 21 9.88 -0.17 2.47
C GLY A 21 9.32 0.10 3.87
N GLN A 22 8.02 0.07 4.05
CA GLN A 22 7.37 0.32 5.34
C GLN A 22 7.04 -0.98 6.09
N LYS A 23 7.18 -2.14 5.45
CA LYS A 23 6.77 -3.42 6.05
C LYS A 23 7.47 -3.74 7.36
N SER A 24 8.78 -3.58 7.42
CA SER A 24 9.52 -3.94 8.61
C SER A 24 9.13 -3.09 9.81
N ALA A 25 8.92 -1.79 9.61
CA ALA A 25 8.49 -0.89 10.68
C ALA A 25 7.10 -1.27 11.19
N VAL A 26 6.17 -1.57 10.30
CA VAL A 26 4.83 -2.00 10.68
C VAL A 26 4.87 -3.33 11.43
N THR A 27 5.64 -4.28 10.92
CA THR A 27 5.78 -5.60 11.53
C THR A 27 6.38 -5.49 12.94
N GLU A 28 7.46 -4.72 13.09
CA GLU A 28 8.10 -4.52 14.39
C GLU A 28 7.15 -3.89 15.39
N TYR A 29 6.42 -2.87 14.96
CA TYR A 29 5.46 -2.21 15.85
C TYR A 29 4.43 -3.21 16.35
N TYR A 30 3.87 -4.02 15.45
CA TYR A 30 2.88 -5.02 15.82
C TYR A 30 3.45 -6.06 16.78
N LEU A 31 4.64 -6.59 16.49
CA LEU A 31 5.25 -7.62 17.35
C LEU A 31 5.60 -7.09 18.74
N ASN A 32 5.93 -5.81 18.86
CA ASN A 32 6.28 -5.19 20.14
C ASN A 32 5.06 -4.73 20.93
N ASN A 33 3.99 -4.34 20.26
CA ASN A 33 2.85 -3.68 20.92
C ASN A 33 1.55 -4.49 20.88
N GLY A 34 1.48 -5.54 20.08
CA GLY A 34 0.27 -6.35 19.96
C GLY A 34 -0.86 -5.67 19.20
N GLU A 35 -0.59 -4.54 18.58
CA GLU A 35 -1.58 -3.83 17.77
C GLU A 35 -0.92 -3.19 16.56
N TRP A 36 -1.71 -2.88 15.55
CA TRP A 36 -1.21 -2.26 14.32
C TRP A 36 -0.91 -0.78 14.54
N PRO A 37 0.17 -0.26 13.93
CA PRO A 37 0.46 1.18 14.02
C PRO A 37 -0.66 1.96 13.33
N LYS A 38 -1.17 2.98 13.99
CA LYS A 38 -2.32 3.72 13.49
C LYS A 38 -1.97 4.68 12.36
N ASP A 39 -0.72 5.11 12.27
CA ASP A 39 -0.26 6.08 11.26
C ASP A 39 1.26 5.99 11.05
N ASN A 40 1.77 6.83 10.16
CA ASN A 40 3.19 6.87 9.85
C ASN A 40 4.03 7.21 11.09
N THR A 41 3.59 8.15 11.87
CA THR A 41 4.31 8.58 13.08
C THR A 41 4.43 7.43 14.07
N SER A 42 3.33 6.72 14.33
CA SER A 42 3.34 5.58 15.25
C SER A 42 4.28 4.48 14.76
N ALA A 43 4.30 4.22 13.46
CA ALA A 43 5.20 3.22 12.89
C ALA A 43 6.66 3.66 12.88
N GLY A 44 6.93 4.93 13.14
CA GLY A 44 8.30 5.45 13.14
C GLY A 44 8.86 5.68 11.75
N VAL A 45 8.00 5.87 10.76
CA VAL A 45 8.42 6.14 9.39
C VAL A 45 8.14 7.60 9.02
N ALA A 46 8.70 8.03 7.90
CA ALA A 46 8.53 9.41 7.42
C ALA A 46 7.06 9.73 7.18
N SER A 47 6.74 11.02 7.19
CA SER A 47 5.38 11.48 6.85
C SER A 47 4.97 10.99 5.47
N ALA A 48 3.67 10.75 5.28
CA ALA A 48 3.17 10.17 4.04
C ALA A 48 3.64 10.94 2.80
N SER A 49 3.59 12.26 2.83
CA SER A 49 4.00 13.10 1.70
C SER A 49 5.51 13.16 1.50
N ASP A 50 6.29 12.65 2.45
CA ASP A 50 7.74 12.58 2.33
C ASP A 50 8.20 11.23 1.75
N ILE A 51 7.32 10.24 1.72
CA ILE A 51 7.59 8.95 1.07
C ILE A 51 7.04 9.05 -0.34
N LYS A 52 7.86 9.56 -1.23
CA LYS A 52 7.45 9.87 -2.60
C LYS A 52 8.54 9.48 -3.58
N GLY A 53 8.18 9.43 -4.84
CA GLY A 53 9.13 9.12 -5.90
C GLY A 53 8.76 9.83 -7.17
N LYS A 54 9.23 9.32 -8.30
CA LYS A 54 8.97 9.90 -9.61
C LYS A 54 7.47 9.84 -9.95
N TYR A 55 6.82 8.72 -9.60
CA TYR A 55 5.42 8.46 -9.94
C TYR A 55 4.50 8.49 -8.72
N VAL A 56 5.05 8.37 -7.53
CA VAL A 56 4.28 8.23 -6.29
C VAL A 56 4.24 9.54 -5.53
N LYS A 57 3.03 9.94 -5.15
CA LYS A 57 2.76 11.16 -4.41
C LYS A 57 2.96 10.98 -2.91
N SER A 58 2.52 9.85 -2.37
CA SER A 58 2.53 9.61 -0.93
C SER A 58 2.39 8.13 -0.62
N VAL A 59 2.85 7.76 0.59
CA VAL A 59 2.64 6.42 1.13
C VAL A 59 2.17 6.57 2.56
N THR A 60 0.97 6.08 2.86
CA THR A 60 0.31 6.24 4.15
C THR A 60 0.21 4.92 4.88
N VAL A 61 0.60 4.93 6.15
CA VAL A 61 0.37 3.80 7.07
C VAL A 61 -0.90 4.09 7.86
N ALA A 62 -1.83 3.15 7.90
CA ALA A 62 -3.06 3.28 8.67
C ALA A 62 -3.47 1.91 9.19
N LYS A 63 -3.32 1.67 10.48
CA LYS A 63 -3.71 0.41 11.14
C LYS A 63 -3.12 -0.81 10.43
N GLY A 64 -1.83 -0.74 10.10
CA GLY A 64 -1.14 -1.86 9.48
C GLY A 64 -1.42 -2.04 8.00
N VAL A 65 -2.08 -1.07 7.38
CA VAL A 65 -2.29 -1.02 5.93
C VAL A 65 -1.39 0.08 5.37
N VAL A 66 -0.61 -0.25 4.36
CA VAL A 66 0.30 0.69 3.71
C VAL A 66 -0.25 0.97 2.32
N THR A 67 -0.68 2.21 2.09
CA THR A 67 -1.31 2.61 0.83
C THR A 67 -0.45 3.63 0.09
N ALA A 68 -0.09 3.31 -1.14
CA ALA A 68 0.63 4.21 -2.02
C ALA A 68 -0.35 4.87 -2.97
N GLN A 69 -0.21 6.17 -3.18
CA GLN A 69 -1.02 6.92 -4.12
C GLN A 69 -0.14 7.52 -5.22
N MET A 70 -0.58 7.35 -6.46
CA MET A 70 0.12 7.92 -7.60
C MET A 70 -0.08 9.43 -7.67
N LYS A 71 0.83 10.12 -8.34
CA LYS A 71 0.71 11.55 -8.59
C LYS A 71 -0.48 11.83 -9.50
N PRO A 72 -1.05 13.05 -9.41
CA PRO A 72 -2.15 13.46 -10.29
C PRO A 72 -1.69 13.79 -11.72
N ASP A 73 -0.40 13.99 -11.93
CA ASP A 73 0.16 14.30 -13.24
C ASP A 73 1.57 13.70 -13.37
N GLY A 74 2.11 13.73 -14.57
CA GLY A 74 3.45 13.17 -14.81
C GLY A 74 3.47 11.65 -14.81
N VAL A 75 2.32 10.99 -14.77
CA VAL A 75 2.18 9.53 -14.83
C VAL A 75 1.16 9.18 -15.90
N ASN A 76 1.10 7.89 -16.25
CA ASN A 76 0.14 7.41 -17.24
C ASN A 76 -1.29 7.73 -16.76
N ASN A 77 -2.15 8.18 -17.69
CA ASN A 77 -3.52 8.58 -17.37
C ASN A 77 -4.32 7.51 -16.63
N GLU A 78 -4.02 6.25 -16.89
CA GLU A 78 -4.80 5.15 -16.31
C GLU A 78 -4.47 4.91 -14.84
N ILE A 79 -3.37 5.48 -14.34
CA ILE A 79 -2.99 5.31 -12.94
C ILE A 79 -2.90 6.65 -12.17
N GLN A 80 -3.24 7.76 -12.80
CA GLN A 80 -3.24 9.07 -12.11
C GLN A 80 -4.12 9.02 -10.88
N ASP A 81 -3.60 9.49 -9.75
CA ASP A 81 -4.27 9.53 -8.45
C ASP A 81 -4.71 8.16 -7.92
N LYS A 82 -4.40 7.08 -8.62
CA LYS A 82 -4.84 5.75 -8.20
C LYS A 82 -4.02 5.27 -7.00
N ARG A 83 -4.61 4.37 -6.24
CA ARG A 83 -4.00 3.84 -5.02
C ARG A 83 -3.90 2.33 -5.07
N LEU A 84 -2.90 1.80 -4.39
CA LEU A 84 -2.77 0.39 -4.10
C LEU A 84 -2.37 0.22 -2.64
N SER A 85 -2.62 -0.94 -2.07
CA SER A 85 -2.30 -1.20 -0.67
C SER A 85 -1.51 -2.48 -0.50
N LEU A 86 -0.64 -2.46 0.51
CA LEU A 86 -0.09 -3.65 1.12
C LEU A 86 -0.68 -3.73 2.52
N TRP A 87 -1.05 -4.93 2.97
CA TRP A 87 -1.60 -5.07 4.31
C TRP A 87 -1.13 -6.37 4.94
N ALA A 88 -0.97 -6.32 6.25
CA ALA A 88 -0.50 -7.45 7.03
C ALA A 88 -1.66 -8.11 7.78
N LYS A 89 -1.56 -9.43 7.96
CA LYS A 89 -2.45 -10.19 8.82
C LYS A 89 -1.61 -11.03 9.77
N ARG A 90 -2.14 -11.28 10.96
CA ARG A 90 -1.46 -12.11 11.95
C ARG A 90 -1.31 -13.53 11.46
N GLU A 91 -0.17 -14.11 11.78
CA GLU A 91 0.10 -15.52 11.54
C GLU A 91 0.92 -15.99 12.73
N ASN A 92 0.86 -17.26 13.08
CA ASN A 92 1.52 -17.78 14.28
C ASN A 92 2.94 -17.22 14.46
N GLY A 93 3.09 -16.31 15.45
CA GLY A 93 4.37 -15.72 15.80
C GLY A 93 4.94 -14.73 14.80
N SER A 94 4.19 -14.40 13.75
CA SER A 94 4.66 -13.50 12.70
C SER A 94 3.50 -12.80 12.01
N VAL A 95 3.78 -12.16 10.87
CA VAL A 95 2.75 -11.54 10.04
C VAL A 95 2.96 -11.97 8.59
N LYS A 96 1.87 -12.02 7.85
CA LYS A 96 1.89 -12.29 6.42
C LYS A 96 1.37 -11.06 5.69
N TRP A 97 2.02 -10.71 4.59
CA TRP A 97 1.69 -9.52 3.83
C TRP A 97 0.97 -9.86 2.52
N PHE A 98 0.07 -8.98 2.15
CA PHE A 98 -0.71 -9.05 0.91
C PHE A 98 -0.55 -7.76 0.15
N CYS A 99 -0.80 -7.80 -1.15
CA CYS A 99 -0.68 -6.65 -2.04
C CYS A 99 -1.81 -6.68 -3.07
N GLY A 100 -2.48 -5.56 -3.24
CA GLY A 100 -3.57 -5.48 -4.20
C GLY A 100 -4.20 -4.11 -4.24
N GLN A 101 -5.46 -4.06 -4.65
CA GLN A 101 -6.25 -2.84 -4.64
C GLN A 101 -6.38 -2.30 -3.22
N PRO A 102 -6.66 -0.99 -3.05
CA PRO A 102 -6.66 -0.39 -1.71
C PRO A 102 -7.66 -1.04 -0.78
N VAL A 103 -7.25 -1.15 0.48
CA VAL A 103 -8.10 -1.68 1.56
C VAL A 103 -8.01 -0.77 2.77
N THR A 104 -8.98 -0.90 3.68
CA THR A 104 -8.96 -0.22 4.98
C THR A 104 -9.19 -1.24 6.09
N ARG A 105 -8.63 -0.93 7.26
CA ARG A 105 -8.84 -1.73 8.48
C ARG A 105 -9.48 -0.83 9.52
N ASN A 106 -10.64 -1.23 10.03
CA ASN A 106 -11.40 -0.39 10.96
C ASN A 106 -11.09 -0.68 12.42
N ALA A 107 -10.73 -1.92 12.73
CA ALA A 107 -10.43 -2.34 14.09
C ALA A 107 -9.03 -2.93 14.15
N ASN A 108 -8.53 -3.16 15.35
CA ASN A 108 -7.22 -3.77 15.54
C ASN A 108 -7.31 -5.30 15.40
N ASP A 109 -7.75 -5.76 14.24
CA ASP A 109 -7.86 -7.18 13.90
C ASP A 109 -7.31 -7.42 12.50
N ASP A 110 -7.45 -8.65 11.98
CA ASP A 110 -6.92 -8.99 10.67
C ASP A 110 -7.83 -8.59 9.52
N ALA A 111 -9.10 -8.32 9.80
CA ALA A 111 -10.06 -8.05 8.75
C ALA A 111 -9.81 -6.70 8.08
N VAL A 112 -9.81 -6.70 6.75
CA VAL A 112 -9.73 -5.48 5.95
C VAL A 112 -10.89 -5.48 4.98
N THR A 113 -11.30 -4.29 4.55
CA THR A 113 -12.37 -4.15 3.56
C THR A 113 -11.84 -3.38 2.36
N ALA A 114 -12.40 -3.69 1.19
CA ALA A 114 -12.03 -2.99 -0.03
C ALA A 114 -12.37 -1.50 0.09
N ASP A 115 -11.41 -0.66 -0.31
CA ASP A 115 -11.60 0.79 -0.36
C ASP A 115 -11.75 1.16 -1.84
N GLY A 116 -12.94 1.55 -2.23
CA GLY A 116 -13.23 1.88 -3.62
C GLY A 116 -12.70 3.23 -4.08
N ASN A 117 -12.15 4.05 -3.16
CA ASN A 117 -11.69 5.40 -3.51
C ASN A 117 -10.40 5.35 -4.31
N ASN A 118 -10.44 5.83 -5.56
CA ASN A 118 -9.27 5.91 -6.43
C ASN A 118 -8.53 4.59 -6.55
N LYS A 119 -9.26 3.48 -6.55
CA LYS A 119 -8.62 2.16 -6.64
C LYS A 119 -7.99 1.97 -8.02
N ILE A 120 -6.78 1.45 -8.02
CA ILE A 120 -6.12 1.07 -9.26
C ILE A 120 -6.82 -0.18 -9.83
N ASP A 121 -6.90 -0.25 -11.16
CA ASP A 121 -7.48 -1.42 -11.82
C ASP A 121 -6.48 -2.58 -11.72
N THR A 122 -6.97 -3.77 -11.39
CA THR A 122 -6.10 -4.96 -11.23
C THR A 122 -5.32 -5.28 -12.49
N LYS A 123 -5.83 -4.93 -13.67
CA LYS A 123 -5.09 -5.19 -14.91
C LYS A 123 -3.76 -4.44 -14.99
N HIS A 124 -3.60 -3.38 -14.17
CA HIS A 124 -2.35 -2.61 -14.10
C HIS A 124 -1.42 -3.11 -13.01
N LEU A 125 -1.84 -4.08 -12.20
CA LEU A 125 -1.03 -4.64 -11.13
C LEU A 125 -0.31 -5.90 -11.59
N PRO A 126 0.93 -6.12 -11.13
CA PRO A 126 1.62 -7.38 -11.41
C PRO A 126 0.88 -8.55 -10.78
N SER A 127 1.11 -9.76 -11.29
CA SER A 127 0.44 -10.96 -10.80
C SER A 127 0.68 -11.21 -9.31
N THR A 128 1.80 -10.73 -8.78
CA THR A 128 2.16 -10.87 -7.37
C THR A 128 1.46 -9.85 -6.48
N CYS A 129 0.69 -8.92 -7.05
CA CYS A 129 0.01 -7.86 -6.31
C CYS A 129 -1.46 -7.76 -6.74
N ARG A 130 -2.17 -8.88 -6.65
CA ARG A 130 -3.60 -8.93 -7.00
C ARG A 130 -4.42 -9.63 -5.92
N ASP A 131 -3.94 -9.56 -4.68
CA ASP A 131 -4.67 -10.11 -3.54
C ASP A 131 -5.95 -9.31 -3.32
N THR A 132 -6.98 -10.00 -2.85
CA THR A 132 -8.25 -9.35 -2.52
C THR A 132 -8.32 -9.12 -1.01
N SER A 133 -9.26 -8.27 -0.58
CA SER A 133 -9.45 -7.98 0.84
C SER A 133 -9.77 -9.23 1.66
N SER A 134 -10.23 -10.30 1.02
CA SER A 134 -10.51 -11.58 1.69
C SER A 134 -9.32 -12.54 1.69
N ALA A 135 -8.19 -12.16 1.10
CA ALA A 135 -6.99 -13.00 1.08
C ALA A 135 -6.54 -13.36 2.50
N GLY A 136 -6.06 -14.57 2.68
CA GLY A 136 -5.57 -15.03 3.98
C GLY A 136 -6.65 -15.54 4.92
N LYS A 137 -7.88 -15.64 4.48
CA LYS A 137 -8.95 -16.23 5.28
C LYS A 137 -8.99 -17.74 5.14
#